data_abcb83771b066a8c1282c13482c19844
#
_entry.id   abcb83771b066a8c1282c13482c19844
#
_cell.length_a   1.000
_cell.length_b   1.000
_cell.length_c   1.000
_cell.angle_alpha   90.00
_cell.angle_beta   90.00
_cell.angle_gamma   90.00
#
_symmetry.space_group_name_H-M   'P 1'
#
loop_
_entity.id
_entity.type
_entity.pdbx_description
1 polymer ?
#
loop_
_entity_poly.entity_id
_entity_poly.type
_entity_poly.pdbx_seq_one_letter_code
_entity_poly.pdbx_strand_id
1 'polypeptide(L)'
;MSARFLRSGVAVVACLIGLIPAAAAANGTDSRVTRDSQAGSYTRYDGETDATMTDCSTNKRSQNEPSVAVDPHDTNVVVAGSNDYCAAPVNGDVWAGYYRSTNGGTSWNDSLVPGYPADSSAAGLGSPAHGQCGAAGDPTQSFDRSGRLFYGFICFNRAKPVNGSAFVTTYDQDGGHYLRTVLVAQGSPSGQFSSGLFQDKVNLAVDQTNGSNSGNVYLAWSRYSGRAANNVVLFSRSTDHGATFSPPIRISPGLGEESFADLAVGPDGTVYLTYRNFAHQNSTDNTISVERSTDGGLSWSQPQVLAQIQPFESTQFSGNGSDTCGDGASTCPTGFTFERFSSLSAVTADSHGVHVVWNAELSNGQSKVFVRNSPDGVNWLPATTIDTVARGHQFWPDVASADGVITVVFMDSRNDAAYAPNIPPGNTADGRNSGGAVDAFVARSGNGGTSWNETRVSNVSSNLNWETHGARTVPFWGDYIYVSAVHGGVNVTWTDSRDLVPGVDPRDPNATDGFDVLQCNASTLASCNSQGGLDQNIYGARV
;
A
#
# COMPACT_ATOMS: atom_id res chain seq x y z
N MET A 1 -56.65 -59.44 -36.01
CA MET A 1 -55.44 -58.72 -36.55
C MET A 1 -55.39 -57.39 -35.89
N SER A 2 -54.55 -57.23 -34.84
CA SER A 2 -54.42 -56.00 -34.10
C SER A 2 -52.97 -55.50 -34.24
N ALA A 3 -52.80 -54.34 -34.84
CA ALA A 3 -51.51 -53.67 -34.98
C ALA A 3 -51.21 -52.87 -33.71
N ARG A 4 -50.09 -53.15 -33.08
CA ARG A 4 -49.55 -52.38 -31.98
C ARG A 4 -48.61 -51.29 -32.51
N PHE A 5 -48.93 -50.01 -32.23
CA PHE A 5 -48.01 -48.88 -32.44
C PHE A 5 -47.03 -48.75 -31.25
N LEU A 6 -45.78 -48.88 -31.55
CA LEU A 6 -44.68 -48.43 -30.62
C LEU A 6 -44.58 -46.91 -30.72
N ARG A 7 -44.65 -46.25 -29.53
CA ARG A 7 -44.25 -44.82 -29.39
C ARG A 7 -42.81 -44.76 -28.86
N SER A 8 -41.92 -44.27 -29.69
CA SER A 8 -40.55 -43.95 -29.30
C SER A 8 -40.56 -42.60 -28.57
N GLY A 9 -40.22 -42.59 -27.28
CA GLY A 9 -39.98 -41.37 -26.51
C GLY A 9 -38.57 -40.86 -26.77
N VAL A 10 -38.42 -39.63 -27.26
CA VAL A 10 -37.16 -38.93 -27.36
C VAL A 10 -36.95 -38.19 -26.03
N ALA A 11 -35.94 -38.58 -25.27
CA ALA A 11 -35.50 -37.85 -24.07
C ALA A 11 -34.60 -36.66 -24.51
N VAL A 12 -35.08 -35.44 -24.32
CA VAL A 12 -34.27 -34.24 -24.50
C VAL A 12 -33.47 -34.04 -23.22
N VAL A 13 -32.15 -34.25 -23.27
CA VAL A 13 -31.23 -33.88 -22.23
C VAL A 13 -30.93 -32.40 -22.40
N ALA A 14 -31.48 -31.57 -21.53
CA ALA A 14 -31.13 -30.15 -21.44
C ALA A 14 -29.77 -30.03 -20.72
N CYS A 15 -28.69 -29.77 -21.48
CA CYS A 15 -27.44 -29.30 -20.94
C CYS A 15 -27.62 -27.89 -20.36
N LEU A 16 -27.65 -27.77 -19.06
CA LEU A 16 -27.47 -26.49 -18.36
C LEU A 16 -26.01 -26.07 -18.55
N ILE A 17 -25.74 -25.24 -19.55
CA ILE A 17 -24.47 -24.51 -19.65
C ILE A 17 -24.56 -23.42 -18.59
N GLY A 18 -23.87 -23.64 -17.47
CA GLY A 18 -23.66 -22.61 -16.48
C GLY A 18 -22.88 -21.46 -17.14
N LEU A 19 -23.52 -20.31 -17.25
CA LEU A 19 -22.84 -19.06 -17.62
C LEU A 19 -21.82 -18.76 -16.54
N ILE A 20 -20.53 -19.01 -16.80
CA ILE A 20 -19.43 -18.45 -16.05
C ILE A 20 -19.52 -16.93 -16.29
N PRO A 21 -19.64 -16.11 -15.26
CA PRO A 21 -19.62 -14.67 -15.47
C PRO A 21 -18.30 -14.30 -16.17
N ALA A 22 -18.41 -13.63 -17.30
CA ALA A 22 -17.23 -13.10 -17.99
C ALA A 22 -16.48 -12.19 -17.01
N ALA A 23 -15.17 -12.40 -16.89
CA ALA A 23 -14.31 -11.47 -16.15
C ALA A 23 -14.56 -10.05 -16.69
N ALA A 24 -14.72 -9.09 -15.78
CA ALA A 24 -14.87 -7.70 -16.18
C ALA A 24 -13.68 -7.32 -17.07
N ALA A 25 -13.93 -6.85 -18.28
CA ALA A 25 -12.88 -6.43 -19.18
C ALA A 25 -12.12 -5.26 -18.53
N ALA A 26 -10.80 -5.29 -18.54
CA ALA A 26 -9.99 -4.16 -18.13
C ALA A 26 -10.23 -3.00 -19.10
N ASN A 27 -10.62 -1.84 -18.59
CA ASN A 27 -10.87 -0.63 -19.39
C ASN A 27 -9.65 0.33 -19.39
N GLY A 28 -8.56 -0.01 -18.66
CA GLY A 28 -7.33 0.76 -18.60
C GLY A 28 -6.13 -0.03 -19.13
N THR A 29 -5.14 0.67 -19.62
CA THR A 29 -3.82 0.11 -19.86
C THR A 29 -2.99 0.36 -18.61
N ASP A 30 -2.75 -0.69 -17.82
CA ASP A 30 -1.75 -0.58 -16.77
C ASP A 30 -0.35 -0.46 -17.38
N SER A 31 0.56 0.14 -16.66
CA SER A 31 1.96 0.25 -17.02
C SER A 31 2.83 -0.18 -15.84
N ARG A 32 3.95 -0.82 -16.16
CA ARG A 32 4.99 -1.09 -15.17
C ARG A 32 5.66 0.23 -14.79
N VAL A 33 5.63 0.56 -13.51
CA VAL A 33 6.24 1.77 -12.95
C VAL A 33 7.76 1.56 -12.81
N THR A 34 8.17 0.47 -12.18
CA THR A 34 9.58 0.14 -11.93
C THR A 34 10.22 -0.55 -13.12
N ARG A 35 11.39 -0.09 -13.58
CA ARG A 35 12.04 -0.59 -14.81
C ARG A 35 13.44 -1.16 -14.57
N ASP A 36 13.57 -1.99 -13.57
CA ASP A 36 14.79 -2.63 -13.08
C ASP A 36 15.35 -3.76 -13.99
N SER A 37 14.78 -3.92 -15.17
CA SER A 37 15.19 -4.89 -16.18
C SER A 37 15.79 -4.25 -17.46
N GLN A 38 16.01 -2.93 -17.42
CA GLN A 38 16.50 -2.17 -18.59
C GLN A 38 17.71 -1.31 -18.20
N ALA A 39 18.86 -1.57 -18.80
CA ALA A 39 20.08 -0.80 -18.56
C ALA A 39 19.86 0.71 -18.77
N GLY A 40 20.25 1.51 -17.78
CA GLY A 40 20.10 2.96 -17.78
C GLY A 40 18.69 3.47 -17.46
N SER A 41 17.79 2.62 -16.97
CA SER A 41 16.44 3.04 -16.53
C SER A 41 16.45 3.81 -15.22
N TYR A 42 17.38 3.49 -14.32
CA TYR A 42 17.60 4.23 -13.08
C TYR A 42 18.70 5.28 -13.27
N THR A 43 18.40 6.49 -12.84
CA THR A 43 19.35 7.61 -12.77
C THR A 43 19.18 8.32 -11.44
N ARG A 44 20.22 9.01 -10.97
CA ARG A 44 20.08 9.90 -9.83
C ARG A 44 19.16 11.09 -10.18
N TYR A 45 18.76 11.84 -9.16
CA TYR A 45 17.92 13.05 -9.31
C TYR A 45 18.51 14.10 -10.30
N ASP A 46 19.82 14.10 -10.50
CA ASP A 46 20.55 15.00 -11.42
C ASP A 46 20.72 14.42 -12.84
N GLY A 47 20.15 13.24 -13.11
CA GLY A 47 20.25 12.55 -14.38
C GLY A 47 21.56 11.77 -14.57
N GLU A 48 22.49 11.85 -13.63
CA GLU A 48 23.74 11.11 -13.65
C GLU A 48 23.54 9.67 -13.15
N THR A 49 24.56 8.84 -13.29
CA THR A 49 24.55 7.45 -12.83
C THR A 49 25.71 7.17 -11.87
N ASP A 50 25.53 6.18 -11.03
CA ASP A 50 26.58 5.58 -10.18
C ASP A 50 26.43 4.05 -10.14
N ALA A 51 27.21 3.38 -9.30
CA ALA A 51 27.16 1.93 -9.20
C ALA A 51 25.79 1.42 -8.74
N THR A 52 25.12 2.13 -7.81
CA THR A 52 23.78 1.78 -7.33
C THR A 52 22.75 1.91 -8.44
N MET A 53 22.71 3.02 -9.16
CA MET A 53 21.77 3.23 -10.28
C MET A 53 22.00 2.24 -11.42
N THR A 54 23.27 1.90 -11.68
CA THR A 54 23.63 0.89 -12.69
C THR A 54 23.11 -0.50 -12.29
N ASP A 55 23.27 -0.87 -11.03
CA ASP A 55 22.77 -2.15 -10.50
C ASP A 55 21.25 -2.17 -10.49
N CYS A 56 20.59 -1.12 -9.99
CA CYS A 56 19.13 -0.97 -10.01
C CYS A 56 18.51 -1.12 -11.41
N SER A 57 19.23 -0.69 -12.45
CA SER A 57 18.71 -0.77 -13.82
C SER A 57 18.56 -2.20 -14.36
N THR A 58 19.18 -3.22 -13.74
CA THR A 58 19.25 -4.56 -14.35
C THR A 58 19.09 -5.73 -13.39
N ASN A 59 18.88 -5.51 -12.10
CA ASN A 59 18.98 -6.58 -11.11
C ASN A 59 17.65 -7.27 -10.74
N LYS A 60 16.52 -6.78 -11.22
CA LYS A 60 15.20 -7.40 -11.02
C LYS A 60 14.92 -7.74 -9.56
N ARG A 61 14.93 -6.74 -8.70
CA ARG A 61 14.64 -6.88 -7.27
C ARG A 61 13.18 -6.57 -6.98
N SER A 62 12.74 -6.95 -5.78
CA SER A 62 11.40 -6.65 -5.32
C SER A 62 11.20 -5.16 -5.11
N GLN A 63 10.04 -4.66 -5.52
CA GLN A 63 9.49 -3.38 -5.11
C GLN A 63 8.08 -3.62 -4.56
N ASN A 64 7.79 -3.06 -3.38
CA ASN A 64 6.48 -3.20 -2.72
C ASN A 64 6.12 -1.96 -1.90
N GLU A 65 4.93 -1.96 -1.31
CA GLU A 65 4.39 -0.80 -0.58
C GLU A 65 4.42 0.47 -1.43
N PRO A 66 3.71 0.49 -2.58
CA PRO A 66 3.72 1.65 -3.45
C PRO A 66 2.95 2.83 -2.87
N SER A 67 3.30 4.01 -3.33
CA SER A 67 2.54 5.24 -3.14
C SER A 67 2.54 6.05 -4.44
N VAL A 68 1.59 6.98 -4.60
CA VAL A 68 1.47 7.80 -5.81
C VAL A 68 0.91 9.18 -5.49
N ALA A 69 1.40 10.20 -6.21
CA ALA A 69 0.85 11.54 -6.21
C ALA A 69 0.77 12.08 -7.64
N VAL A 70 -0.37 12.67 -7.99
CA VAL A 70 -0.58 13.41 -9.24
C VAL A 70 -0.36 14.89 -8.95
N ASP A 71 0.37 15.58 -9.82
CA ASP A 71 0.58 17.02 -9.70
C ASP A 71 -0.69 17.79 -10.08
N PRO A 72 -1.27 18.59 -9.17
CA PRO A 72 -2.43 19.42 -9.51
C PRO A 72 -2.10 20.59 -10.45
N HIS A 73 -0.83 20.95 -10.62
CA HIS A 73 -0.37 21.98 -11.55
C HIS A 73 -0.26 21.43 -12.98
N ASP A 74 0.24 20.20 -13.15
CA ASP A 74 0.28 19.48 -14.43
C ASP A 74 -0.05 17.99 -14.22
N THR A 75 -1.25 17.58 -14.53
CA THR A 75 -1.73 16.20 -14.33
C THR A 75 -1.05 15.15 -15.23
N ASN A 76 -0.15 15.55 -16.13
CA ASN A 76 0.74 14.63 -16.81
C ASN A 76 1.94 14.26 -15.92
N VAL A 77 2.23 15.05 -14.90
CA VAL A 77 3.26 14.72 -13.92
C VAL A 77 2.66 13.85 -12.83
N VAL A 78 3.25 12.69 -12.67
CA VAL A 78 2.90 11.71 -11.64
C VAL A 78 4.19 11.25 -10.98
N VAL A 79 4.22 11.21 -9.65
CA VAL A 79 5.33 10.63 -8.91
C VAL A 79 4.82 9.45 -8.09
N ALA A 80 5.51 8.32 -8.21
CA ALA A 80 5.30 7.14 -7.39
C ALA A 80 6.54 6.85 -6.53
N GLY A 81 6.35 6.09 -5.48
CA GLY A 81 7.41 5.58 -4.63
C GLY A 81 7.15 4.14 -4.23
N SER A 82 8.16 3.46 -3.70
CA SER A 82 8.01 2.13 -3.10
C SER A 82 9.15 1.83 -2.13
N ASN A 83 9.04 0.75 -1.40
CA ASN A 83 10.19 0.05 -0.87
C ASN A 83 10.93 -0.56 -2.06
N ASP A 84 12.11 -0.07 -2.37
CA ASP A 84 12.88 -0.52 -3.54
C ASP A 84 14.13 -1.29 -3.11
N TYR A 85 14.15 -2.58 -3.38
CA TYR A 85 15.28 -3.45 -3.04
C TYR A 85 16.35 -3.50 -4.14
N CYS A 86 16.22 -2.69 -5.18
CA CYS A 86 17.18 -2.65 -6.28
C CYS A 86 18.60 -2.36 -5.78
N ALA A 87 18.74 -1.51 -4.76
CA ALA A 87 20.01 -1.14 -4.17
C ALA A 87 20.61 -2.18 -3.21
N ALA A 88 19.88 -3.22 -2.85
CA ALA A 88 20.30 -4.20 -1.85
C ALA A 88 21.66 -4.86 -2.15
N PRO A 89 22.04 -5.22 -3.40
CA PRO A 89 23.34 -5.80 -3.70
C PRO A 89 24.53 -4.86 -3.41
N VAL A 90 24.34 -3.55 -3.58
CA VAL A 90 25.39 -2.53 -3.36
C VAL A 90 25.33 -1.95 -1.96
N ASN A 91 24.11 -1.64 -1.48
CA ASN A 91 23.87 -0.93 -0.23
C ASN A 91 23.54 -1.85 0.95
N GLY A 92 23.25 -3.13 0.67
CA GLY A 92 22.94 -4.14 1.68
C GLY A 92 21.47 -4.24 2.08
N ASP A 93 20.62 -3.27 1.72
CA ASP A 93 19.19 -3.27 2.09
C ASP A 93 18.34 -2.38 1.16
N VAL A 94 17.04 -2.31 1.43
CA VAL A 94 16.02 -1.50 0.77
C VAL A 94 16.30 0.00 0.88
N TRP A 95 15.88 0.74 -0.15
CA TRP A 95 15.80 2.20 -0.09
C TRP A 95 14.46 2.71 -0.62
N ALA A 96 14.13 3.98 -0.33
CA ALA A 96 12.92 4.61 -0.83
C ALA A 96 13.06 4.90 -2.33
N GLY A 97 12.26 4.22 -3.15
CA GLY A 97 12.18 4.39 -4.60
C GLY A 97 11.51 5.71 -4.99
N TYR A 98 11.96 6.32 -6.08
CA TYR A 98 11.42 7.55 -6.62
C TYR A 98 11.20 7.42 -8.13
N TYR A 99 9.96 7.38 -8.57
CA TYR A 99 9.58 7.14 -9.96
C TYR A 99 8.76 8.32 -10.47
N ARG A 100 9.24 8.99 -11.52
CA ARG A 100 8.57 10.18 -12.07
C ARG A 100 8.15 9.97 -13.51
N SER A 101 6.89 10.23 -13.79
CA SER A 101 6.30 10.31 -15.13
C SER A 101 5.99 11.75 -15.49
N THR A 102 6.11 12.10 -16.78
CA THR A 102 5.66 13.39 -17.35
C THR A 102 4.63 13.21 -18.45
N ASN A 103 4.05 12.02 -18.54
CA ASN A 103 3.04 11.67 -19.57
C ASN A 103 1.87 10.86 -18.98
N GLY A 104 1.48 11.21 -17.75
CA GLY A 104 0.32 10.64 -17.07
C GLY A 104 0.49 9.19 -16.63
N GLY A 105 1.71 8.73 -16.38
CA GLY A 105 2.00 7.36 -15.95
C GLY A 105 2.23 6.37 -17.11
N THR A 106 2.32 6.83 -18.34
CA THR A 106 2.56 5.96 -19.50
C THR A 106 4.02 5.45 -19.55
N SER A 107 4.96 6.28 -19.12
CA SER A 107 6.37 5.89 -18.95
C SER A 107 6.97 6.63 -17.76
N TRP A 108 8.04 6.06 -17.20
CA TRP A 108 8.63 6.47 -15.95
C TRP A 108 10.14 6.64 -16.06
N ASN A 109 10.70 7.55 -15.27
CA ASN A 109 12.10 7.64 -14.96
C ASN A 109 12.31 7.23 -13.52
N ASP A 110 13.18 6.26 -13.31
CA ASP A 110 13.37 5.62 -12.01
C ASP A 110 14.61 6.16 -11.32
N SER A 111 14.51 6.30 -10.01
CA SER A 111 15.53 6.83 -9.12
C SER A 111 15.33 6.31 -7.69
N LEU A 112 16.23 6.70 -6.82
CA LEU A 112 16.09 6.58 -5.37
C LEU A 112 16.07 7.96 -4.73
N VAL A 113 15.39 8.10 -3.59
CA VAL A 113 15.46 9.33 -2.78
C VAL A 113 16.92 9.58 -2.38
N PRO A 114 17.47 10.81 -2.57
CA PRO A 114 18.86 11.11 -2.26
C PRO A 114 19.23 10.85 -0.79
N GLY A 115 20.40 10.25 -0.58
CA GLY A 115 20.94 9.91 0.73
C GLY A 115 21.09 8.42 0.98
N TYR A 116 20.89 7.57 -0.04
CA TYR A 116 21.18 6.13 0.07
C TYR A 116 22.66 5.89 0.41
N PRO A 117 23.01 4.75 1.03
CA PRO A 117 24.34 4.53 1.63
C PRO A 117 25.53 4.81 0.72
N ALA A 118 25.43 4.50 -0.59
CA ALA A 118 26.49 4.75 -1.56
C ALA A 118 26.31 6.06 -2.36
N ASP A 119 25.35 6.90 -2.01
CA ASP A 119 25.09 8.16 -2.70
C ASP A 119 26.21 9.18 -2.42
N SER A 120 27.02 9.43 -3.41
CA SER A 120 28.11 10.42 -3.36
C SER A 120 27.77 11.77 -3.99
N SER A 121 26.50 11.96 -4.40
CA SER A 121 26.03 13.23 -4.95
C SER A 121 25.98 14.33 -3.88
N ALA A 122 25.99 15.59 -4.32
CA ALA A 122 25.86 16.71 -3.38
C ALA A 122 24.55 16.66 -2.56
N ALA A 123 23.44 16.25 -3.19
CA ALA A 123 22.16 16.07 -2.51
C ALA A 123 22.21 14.91 -1.52
N GLY A 124 22.80 13.78 -1.90
CA GLY A 124 22.96 12.63 -1.03
C GLY A 124 23.78 12.95 0.20
N LEU A 125 24.97 13.48 0.01
CA LEU A 125 25.87 13.88 1.12
C LEU A 125 25.27 14.98 2.01
N GLY A 126 24.40 15.83 1.46
CA GLY A 126 23.66 16.86 2.21
C GLY A 126 22.39 16.35 2.89
N SER A 127 21.94 15.15 2.59
CA SER A 127 20.73 14.56 3.18
C SER A 127 20.99 14.10 4.63
N PRO A 128 20.16 14.48 5.61
CA PRO A 128 20.31 13.98 6.98
C PRO A 128 20.03 12.47 7.11
N ALA A 129 19.47 11.81 6.09
CA ALA A 129 19.33 10.37 6.06
C ALA A 129 20.66 9.67 5.75
N HIS A 130 21.56 10.34 4.99
CA HIS A 130 22.84 9.78 4.60
C HIS A 130 23.72 9.45 5.81
N GLY A 131 24.21 8.24 5.88
CA GLY A 131 25.04 7.76 6.98
C GLY A 131 24.33 7.56 8.32
N GLN A 132 23.04 7.93 8.42
CA GLN A 132 22.23 7.68 9.62
C GLN A 132 21.58 6.30 9.57
N CYS A 133 21.15 5.86 8.40
CA CYS A 133 20.42 4.62 8.20
C CYS A 133 21.01 3.77 7.09
N GLY A 134 20.89 2.45 7.25
CA GLY A 134 21.24 1.49 6.22
C GLY A 134 20.06 1.12 5.30
N ALA A 135 18.84 1.48 5.69
CA ALA A 135 17.61 1.15 4.96
C ALA A 135 16.61 2.31 5.03
N ALA A 136 15.75 2.43 4.02
CA ALA A 136 14.64 3.39 3.98
C ALA A 136 13.45 2.82 3.20
N GLY A 137 12.23 3.22 3.57
CA GLY A 137 11.00 2.74 2.94
C GLY A 137 9.76 3.46 3.43
N ASP A 138 8.61 2.84 3.27
CA ASP A 138 7.28 3.35 3.62
C ASP A 138 7.01 4.74 2.99
N PRO A 139 7.08 4.85 1.66
CA PRO A 139 6.92 6.14 0.99
C PRO A 139 5.49 6.63 1.01
N THR A 140 5.35 7.95 1.12
CA THR A 140 4.08 8.68 0.92
C THR A 140 4.36 10.02 0.25
N GLN A 141 3.50 10.47 -0.66
CA GLN A 141 3.73 11.73 -1.38
C GLN A 141 2.48 12.57 -1.49
N SER A 142 2.69 13.89 -1.57
CA SER A 142 1.67 14.84 -1.96
C SER A 142 2.30 16.08 -2.59
N PHE A 143 1.64 16.64 -3.60
CA PHE A 143 2.01 17.92 -4.21
C PHE A 143 1.27 19.07 -3.55
N ASP A 144 1.90 20.26 -3.53
CA ASP A 144 1.16 21.49 -3.37
C ASP A 144 0.63 21.99 -4.73
N ARG A 145 -0.18 23.04 -4.72
CA ARG A 145 -0.79 23.61 -5.93
C ARG A 145 0.21 24.22 -6.92
N SER A 146 1.44 24.44 -6.51
CA SER A 146 2.49 25.04 -7.33
C SER A 146 3.40 24.00 -7.99
N GLY A 147 3.11 22.69 -7.84
CA GLY A 147 3.94 21.61 -8.35
C GLY A 147 5.13 21.29 -7.45
N ARG A 148 5.13 21.75 -6.19
CA ARG A 148 6.14 21.30 -5.22
C ARG A 148 5.70 19.99 -4.62
N LEU A 149 6.58 18.98 -4.69
CA LEU A 149 6.35 17.65 -4.14
C LEU A 149 6.97 17.52 -2.75
N PHE A 150 6.23 16.93 -1.84
CA PHE A 150 6.72 16.47 -0.55
C PHE A 150 6.65 14.94 -0.51
N TYR A 151 7.76 14.33 -0.13
CA TYR A 151 7.95 12.89 -0.10
C TYR A 151 8.33 12.46 1.32
N GLY A 152 7.39 11.88 2.05
CA GLY A 152 7.60 11.30 3.37
C GLY A 152 8.13 9.88 3.26
N PHE A 153 9.05 9.51 4.16
CA PHE A 153 9.58 8.15 4.24
C PHE A 153 10.17 7.88 5.62
N ILE A 154 10.39 6.61 5.94
CA ILE A 154 11.15 6.21 7.12
C ILE A 154 12.56 5.79 6.72
N CYS A 155 13.50 5.99 7.64
CA CYS A 155 14.88 5.55 7.49
C CYS A 155 15.28 4.80 8.76
N PHE A 156 15.83 3.59 8.62
CA PHE A 156 16.04 2.70 9.75
C PHE A 156 17.28 1.81 9.60
N ASN A 157 17.64 1.14 10.69
CA ASN A 157 18.68 0.11 10.71
C ASN A 157 18.09 -1.21 11.19
N ARG A 158 18.30 -2.29 10.44
CA ARG A 158 17.90 -3.64 10.85
C ARG A 158 18.87 -4.25 11.86
N ALA A 159 20.15 -3.90 11.74
CA ALA A 159 21.15 -4.29 12.74
C ALA A 159 21.01 -3.45 14.01
N LYS A 160 21.34 -4.04 15.16
CA LYS A 160 21.34 -3.29 16.43
C LYS A 160 22.41 -2.19 16.42
N PRO A 161 22.09 -0.99 16.89
CA PRO A 161 20.82 -0.58 17.50
C PRO A 161 19.73 -0.33 16.46
N VAL A 162 18.61 -1.05 16.58
CA VAL A 162 17.44 -0.83 15.72
C VAL A 162 16.84 0.52 16.06
N ASN A 163 16.66 1.35 15.04
CA ASN A 163 16.00 2.65 15.15
C ASN A 163 15.21 2.91 13.86
N GLY A 164 14.21 3.76 13.92
CA GLY A 164 13.45 4.23 12.77
C GLY A 164 13.17 5.71 12.96
N SER A 165 13.44 6.51 11.94
CA SER A 165 13.26 7.96 11.93
C SER A 165 12.39 8.36 10.75
N ALA A 166 11.53 9.38 10.92
CA ALA A 166 10.67 9.92 9.88
C ALA A 166 11.29 11.14 9.21
N PHE A 167 11.26 11.15 7.88
CA PHE A 167 11.84 12.21 7.05
C PHE A 167 10.83 12.74 6.04
N VAL A 168 11.04 13.96 5.61
CA VAL A 168 10.36 14.54 4.44
C VAL A 168 11.40 15.13 3.50
N THR A 169 11.36 14.69 2.25
CA THR A 169 12.13 15.29 1.14
C THR A 169 11.22 16.22 0.35
N THR A 170 11.74 17.37 -0.05
CA THR A 170 11.05 18.36 -0.87
C THR A 170 11.71 18.44 -2.24
N TYR A 171 10.88 18.40 -3.28
CA TYR A 171 11.27 18.66 -4.67
C TYR A 171 10.48 19.85 -5.21
N ASP A 172 11.05 20.64 -6.12
CA ASP A 172 10.34 21.64 -6.91
C ASP A 172 10.30 21.25 -8.39
N GLN A 173 9.87 22.18 -9.27
CA GLN A 173 9.75 21.95 -10.71
C GLN A 173 8.95 20.68 -11.03
N ASP A 174 7.75 20.58 -10.46
CA ASP A 174 6.84 19.47 -10.65
C ASP A 174 7.52 18.11 -10.28
N GLY A 175 8.20 18.10 -9.13
CA GLY A 175 8.94 16.94 -8.64
C GLY A 175 10.26 16.66 -9.38
N GLY A 176 10.68 17.51 -10.32
CA GLY A 176 11.85 17.27 -11.14
C GLY A 176 13.19 17.68 -10.54
N HIS A 177 13.19 18.45 -9.47
CA HIS A 177 14.42 18.97 -8.89
C HIS A 177 14.42 18.84 -7.35
N TYR A 178 15.40 18.12 -6.82
CA TYR A 178 15.59 17.94 -5.37
C TYR A 178 15.99 19.24 -4.70
N LEU A 179 15.33 19.59 -3.61
CA LEU A 179 15.66 20.76 -2.80
C LEU A 179 16.36 20.39 -1.49
N ARG A 180 15.77 19.51 -0.70
CA ARG A 180 16.25 19.15 0.63
C ARG A 180 15.54 17.93 1.20
N THR A 181 16.17 17.33 2.20
CA THR A 181 15.54 16.36 3.12
C THR A 181 15.59 16.92 4.54
N VAL A 182 14.50 16.75 5.30
CA VAL A 182 14.37 17.20 6.69
C VAL A 182 14.04 16.01 7.58
N LEU A 183 14.75 15.90 8.71
CA LEU A 183 14.39 14.97 9.78
C LEU A 183 13.22 15.55 10.58
N VAL A 184 12.07 14.85 10.55
CA VAL A 184 10.86 15.27 11.28
C VAL A 184 10.81 14.67 12.68
N ALA A 185 11.10 13.38 12.77
CA ALA A 185 11.12 12.69 14.06
C ALA A 185 12.25 11.66 14.10
N GLN A 186 13.08 11.79 15.11
CA GLN A 186 14.20 10.86 15.29
C GLN A 186 13.76 9.65 16.12
N GLY A 187 14.18 8.48 15.70
CA GLY A 187 14.15 7.28 16.52
C GLY A 187 15.26 7.32 17.57
N SER A 188 15.12 6.57 18.64
CA SER A 188 16.21 6.40 19.58
C SER A 188 16.92 5.07 19.34
N PRO A 189 18.26 5.05 19.28
CA PRO A 189 18.99 3.81 19.24
C PRO A 189 18.77 3.06 20.56
N SER A 190 18.24 1.84 20.49
CA SER A 190 18.24 0.98 21.65
C SER A 190 18.88 -0.34 21.28
N GLY A 191 19.71 -0.86 22.14
CA GLY A 191 20.30 -2.19 21.98
C GLY A 191 19.26 -3.32 22.05
N GLN A 192 18.00 -2.99 22.31
CA GLN A 192 16.87 -3.93 22.34
C GLN A 192 15.61 -3.21 21.88
N PHE A 193 14.78 -3.88 21.10
CA PHE A 193 13.44 -3.45 20.70
C PHE A 193 12.56 -3.00 21.89
N SER A 194 12.98 -3.33 23.11
CA SER A 194 12.19 -3.14 24.32
C SER A 194 12.33 -1.76 24.98
N SER A 195 13.16 -0.85 24.45
CA SER A 195 13.37 0.47 25.08
C SER A 195 13.60 1.63 24.12
N GLY A 196 13.64 1.39 22.81
CA GLY A 196 13.84 2.43 21.79
C GLY A 196 12.54 3.00 21.23
N LEU A 197 12.68 4.08 20.47
CA LEU A 197 11.61 4.67 19.68
C LEU A 197 11.84 4.33 18.21
N PHE A 198 10.83 3.74 17.56
CA PHE A 198 10.81 3.46 16.14
C PHE A 198 9.65 4.23 15.51
N GLN A 199 9.96 5.17 14.63
CA GLN A 199 8.99 5.89 13.82
C GLN A 199 8.71 5.07 12.57
N ASP A 200 7.45 4.83 12.24
CA ASP A 200 7.01 3.90 11.22
C ASP A 200 5.70 4.34 10.58
N LYS A 201 5.36 3.79 9.41
CA LYS A 201 4.05 3.99 8.76
C LYS A 201 3.68 5.46 8.63
N VAL A 202 4.53 6.21 7.92
CA VAL A 202 4.29 7.63 7.65
C VAL A 202 3.17 7.83 6.62
N ASN A 203 2.35 8.87 6.82
CA ASN A 203 1.40 9.35 5.83
C ASN A 203 1.43 10.87 5.76
N LEU A 204 1.29 11.43 4.56
CA LEU A 204 1.49 12.85 4.28
C LEU A 204 0.33 13.43 3.47
N ALA A 205 -0.15 14.60 3.89
CA ALA A 205 -1.07 15.43 3.13
C ALA A 205 -0.59 16.88 3.04
N VAL A 206 -0.97 17.56 1.96
CA VAL A 206 -0.69 18.98 1.77
C VAL A 206 -2.00 19.75 1.65
N ASP A 207 -2.09 20.90 2.28
CA ASP A 207 -3.23 21.78 2.11
C ASP A 207 -3.20 22.42 0.71
N GLN A 208 -4.01 21.87 -0.18
CA GLN A 208 -4.20 22.35 -1.54
C GLN A 208 -5.34 23.37 -1.66
N THR A 209 -5.91 23.85 -0.56
CA THR A 209 -6.99 24.86 -0.56
C THR A 209 -6.45 26.25 -0.87
N ASN A 210 -7.37 27.23 -0.97
CA ASN A 210 -7.02 28.65 -1.03
C ASN A 210 -7.08 29.33 0.35
N GLY A 211 -7.19 28.55 1.42
CA GLY A 211 -7.31 29.05 2.78
C GLY A 211 -6.00 29.57 3.36
N SER A 212 -6.04 29.98 4.62
CA SER A 212 -4.87 30.52 5.36
C SER A 212 -3.76 29.51 5.57
N ASN A 213 -4.07 28.21 5.48
CA ASN A 213 -3.15 27.10 5.66
C ASN A 213 -2.64 26.53 4.33
N SER A 214 -2.97 27.17 3.20
CA SER A 214 -2.55 26.73 1.87
C SER A 214 -1.03 26.50 1.80
N GLY A 215 -0.62 25.32 1.33
CA GLY A 215 0.78 24.90 1.25
C GLY A 215 1.37 24.38 2.56
N ASN A 216 0.58 24.30 3.65
CA ASN A 216 1.00 23.58 4.85
C ASN A 216 1.14 22.10 4.52
N VAL A 217 2.18 21.49 5.09
CA VAL A 217 2.46 20.05 4.97
C VAL A 217 2.18 19.38 6.30
N TYR A 218 1.39 18.33 6.26
CA TYR A 218 0.99 17.53 7.42
C TYR A 218 1.58 16.14 7.32
N LEU A 219 2.23 15.68 8.38
CA LEU A 219 2.79 14.34 8.49
C LEU A 219 2.24 13.65 9.74
N ALA A 220 1.67 12.48 9.57
CA ALA A 220 1.30 11.58 10.65
C ALA A 220 2.08 10.27 10.54
N TRP A 221 2.33 9.61 11.66
CA TRP A 221 3.04 8.34 11.69
C TRP A 221 2.76 7.56 12.96
N SER A 222 3.09 6.30 12.95
CA SER A 222 3.05 5.42 14.11
C SER A 222 4.39 5.45 14.84
N ARG A 223 4.37 5.67 16.15
CA ARG A 223 5.55 5.54 16.99
C ARG A 223 5.45 4.29 17.84
N TYR A 224 6.34 3.35 17.59
CA TYR A 224 6.52 2.15 18.39
C TYR A 224 7.49 2.44 19.54
N SER A 225 7.14 2.09 20.77
CA SER A 225 7.97 2.29 21.94
C SER A 225 7.97 1.08 22.85
N GLY A 226 9.15 0.55 23.15
CA GLY A 226 9.32 -0.57 24.07
C GLY A 226 8.88 -1.93 23.49
N ARG A 227 8.49 -2.86 24.36
CA ARG A 227 7.87 -4.12 23.95
C ARG A 227 6.51 -3.82 23.38
N ALA A 228 6.25 -4.40 22.21
CA ALA A 228 5.03 -4.31 21.44
C ALA A 228 3.79 -3.96 22.31
N ALA A 229 3.01 -2.99 21.88
CA ALA A 229 1.73 -2.64 22.45
C ALA A 229 1.57 -1.25 23.08
N ASN A 230 2.52 -0.35 22.88
CA ASN A 230 2.34 1.06 23.22
C ASN A 230 2.60 1.91 21.96
N ASN A 231 1.94 1.53 20.86
CA ASN A 231 2.04 2.32 19.65
C ASN A 231 1.07 3.48 19.75
N VAL A 232 1.49 4.63 19.29
CA VAL A 232 0.66 5.82 19.25
C VAL A 232 0.82 6.52 17.91
N VAL A 233 -0.22 7.18 17.47
CA VAL A 233 -0.17 8.04 16.30
C VAL A 233 0.32 9.43 16.70
N LEU A 234 1.38 9.86 16.05
CA LEU A 234 1.96 11.19 16.17
C LEU A 234 1.69 12.01 14.91
N PHE A 235 1.76 13.31 15.07
CA PHE A 235 1.53 14.28 14.02
C PHE A 235 2.54 15.44 14.14
N SER A 236 2.96 15.97 13.00
CA SER A 236 3.74 17.20 12.88
C SER A 236 3.30 17.96 11.64
N ARG A 237 3.53 19.27 11.63
CA ARG A 237 3.19 20.12 10.48
C ARG A 237 4.32 21.06 10.12
N SER A 238 4.40 21.40 8.86
CA SER A 238 5.21 22.48 8.32
C SER A 238 4.31 23.60 7.81
N THR A 239 4.66 24.84 8.10
CA THR A 239 3.98 26.05 7.58
C THR A 239 4.90 26.86 6.67
N ASP A 240 6.04 26.31 6.29
CA ASP A 240 7.09 26.92 5.50
C ASP A 240 7.50 26.04 4.30
N HIS A 241 6.52 25.32 3.75
CA HIS A 241 6.69 24.43 2.60
C HIS A 241 7.76 23.35 2.83
N GLY A 242 7.69 22.66 3.95
CA GLY A 242 8.57 21.54 4.28
C GLY A 242 9.99 21.92 4.66
N ALA A 243 10.27 23.21 4.91
CA ALA A 243 11.60 23.63 5.35
C ALA A 243 11.87 23.29 6.81
N THR A 244 10.85 23.41 7.65
CA THR A 244 10.88 22.97 9.04
C THR A 244 9.55 22.32 9.45
N PHE A 245 9.61 21.50 10.50
CA PHE A 245 8.43 20.84 11.06
C PHE A 245 8.30 21.16 12.56
N SER A 246 7.05 21.26 13.02
CA SER A 246 6.73 21.45 14.43
C SER A 246 7.19 20.25 15.27
N PRO A 247 7.44 20.42 16.56
CA PRO A 247 7.61 19.26 17.46
C PRO A 247 6.42 18.31 17.33
N PRO A 248 6.65 16.98 17.34
CA PRO A 248 5.59 16.00 17.28
C PRO A 248 4.58 16.13 18.42
N ILE A 249 3.29 16.06 18.11
CA ILE A 249 2.22 15.93 19.09
C ILE A 249 1.55 14.56 18.96
N ARG A 250 1.06 14.02 20.08
CA ARG A 250 0.31 12.77 20.07
C ARG A 250 -1.15 13.07 19.75
N ILE A 251 -1.69 12.35 18.77
CA ILE A 251 -3.09 12.42 18.35
C ILE A 251 -3.87 11.33 19.06
N SER A 252 -3.53 10.07 18.83
CA SER A 252 -4.28 8.96 19.39
C SER A 252 -4.19 8.87 20.92
N PRO A 253 -5.22 8.34 21.62
CA PRO A 253 -5.27 8.32 23.09
C PRO A 253 -4.20 7.44 23.75
N GLY A 254 -3.58 6.50 23.03
CA GLY A 254 -2.58 5.57 23.58
C GLY A 254 -3.21 4.49 24.45
N LEU A 255 -4.37 4.01 24.05
CA LEU A 255 -5.11 2.97 24.80
C LEU A 255 -4.68 1.54 24.44
N GLY A 256 -3.87 1.40 23.38
CA GLY A 256 -3.46 0.10 22.88
C GLY A 256 -2.42 0.22 21.78
N GLU A 257 -2.58 -0.57 20.74
CA GLU A 257 -1.75 -0.54 19.53
C GLU A 257 -2.46 0.29 18.46
N GLU A 258 -2.13 1.57 18.39
CA GLU A 258 -2.74 2.53 17.46
C GLU A 258 -1.74 2.83 16.34
N SER A 259 -2.12 2.55 15.09
CA SER A 259 -1.19 2.59 13.96
C SER A 259 -1.88 2.86 12.63
N PHE A 260 -1.09 3.04 11.58
CA PHE A 260 -1.52 3.26 10.20
C PHE A 260 -2.45 4.48 10.08
N ALA A 261 -1.87 5.63 10.42
CA ALA A 261 -2.56 6.90 10.22
C ALA A 261 -2.69 7.21 8.73
N ASP A 262 -3.84 7.75 8.34
CA ASP A 262 -4.06 8.33 7.03
C ASP A 262 -4.63 9.74 7.15
N LEU A 263 -4.22 10.66 6.26
CA LEU A 263 -4.50 12.08 6.32
C LEU A 263 -5.23 12.58 5.06
N ALA A 264 -6.21 13.44 5.26
CA ALA A 264 -6.82 14.21 4.18
C ALA A 264 -7.08 15.66 4.60
N VAL A 265 -7.11 16.55 3.61
CA VAL A 265 -7.51 17.95 3.80
C VAL A 265 -8.79 18.20 3.02
N GLY A 266 -9.84 18.63 3.73
CA GLY A 266 -11.11 18.97 3.12
C GLY A 266 -11.07 20.32 2.38
N PRO A 267 -12.06 20.59 1.53
CA PRO A 267 -12.13 21.85 0.77
C PRO A 267 -12.20 23.11 1.64
N ASP A 268 -12.61 22.97 2.88
CA ASP A 268 -12.67 24.04 3.89
C ASP A 268 -11.37 24.21 4.69
N GLY A 269 -10.33 23.40 4.40
CA GLY A 269 -9.06 23.37 5.11
C GLY A 269 -9.08 22.55 6.41
N THR A 270 -10.17 21.84 6.70
CA THR A 270 -10.23 20.90 7.82
C THR A 270 -9.32 19.70 7.51
N VAL A 271 -8.44 19.37 8.44
CA VAL A 271 -7.56 18.19 8.35
C VAL A 271 -8.23 17.03 9.07
N TYR A 272 -8.35 15.90 8.39
CA TYR A 272 -8.87 14.65 8.93
C TYR A 272 -7.74 13.64 9.05
N LEU A 273 -7.78 12.86 10.11
CA LEU A 273 -6.82 11.80 10.38
C LEU A 273 -7.60 10.56 10.84
N THR A 274 -7.40 9.45 10.12
CA THR A 274 -7.90 8.15 10.55
C THR A 274 -6.76 7.25 11.00
N TYR A 275 -7.06 6.29 11.84
CA TYR A 275 -6.12 5.25 12.26
C TYR A 275 -6.87 4.01 12.72
N ARG A 276 -6.14 2.90 12.73
CA ARG A 276 -6.63 1.65 13.31
C ARG A 276 -6.13 1.50 14.75
N ASN A 277 -7.02 1.09 15.63
CA ASN A 277 -6.68 0.55 16.94
C ASN A 277 -6.78 -0.98 16.87
N PHE A 278 -5.66 -1.66 17.13
CA PHE A 278 -5.56 -3.12 17.09
C PHE A 278 -5.97 -3.71 18.43
N ALA A 279 -6.66 -4.83 18.41
CA ALA A 279 -6.93 -5.61 19.61
C ALA A 279 -5.59 -6.01 20.27
N HIS A 280 -5.51 -5.79 21.57
CA HIS A 280 -4.32 -6.08 22.34
C HIS A 280 -4.66 -6.87 23.60
N GLN A 281 -3.64 -7.38 24.31
CA GLN A 281 -3.73 -8.30 25.47
C GLN A 281 -4.84 -7.98 26.49
N ASN A 282 -5.30 -6.73 26.56
CA ASN A 282 -6.35 -6.26 27.46
C ASN A 282 -7.58 -5.67 26.73
N SER A 283 -7.61 -5.68 25.41
CA SER A 283 -8.74 -5.20 24.59
C SER A 283 -8.93 -6.11 23.39
N THR A 284 -10.15 -6.54 23.15
CA THR A 284 -10.56 -7.28 21.95
C THR A 284 -11.04 -6.35 20.83
N ASP A 285 -10.97 -5.03 21.05
CA ASP A 285 -11.60 -4.05 20.18
C ASP A 285 -10.66 -3.66 19.04
N ASN A 286 -10.90 -4.21 17.87
CA ASN A 286 -10.35 -3.70 16.62
C ASN A 286 -11.25 -2.58 16.11
N THR A 287 -10.77 -1.34 16.10
CA THR A 287 -11.59 -0.19 15.69
C THR A 287 -10.91 0.68 14.65
N ILE A 288 -11.72 1.32 13.82
CA ILE A 288 -11.33 2.43 12.97
C ILE A 288 -11.79 3.71 13.66
N SER A 289 -10.87 4.63 13.85
CA SER A 289 -11.11 5.93 14.50
C SER A 289 -10.77 7.09 13.58
N VAL A 290 -11.44 8.23 13.79
CA VAL A 290 -11.17 9.49 13.10
C VAL A 290 -11.05 10.63 14.09
N GLU A 291 -10.13 11.54 13.83
CA GLU A 291 -9.98 12.83 14.46
C GLU A 291 -9.90 13.94 13.42
N ARG A 292 -10.19 15.17 13.80
CA ARG A 292 -10.16 16.31 12.89
C ARG A 292 -9.58 17.54 13.54
N SER A 293 -8.97 18.40 12.71
CA SER A 293 -8.47 19.71 13.10
C SER A 293 -9.03 20.76 12.14
N THR A 294 -9.60 21.83 12.69
CA THR A 294 -10.12 22.98 11.93
C THR A 294 -9.18 24.20 11.95
N ASP A 295 -8.01 24.07 12.55
CA ASP A 295 -7.03 25.13 12.77
C ASP A 295 -5.64 24.78 12.20
N GLY A 296 -5.62 23.94 11.16
CA GLY A 296 -4.39 23.55 10.47
C GLY A 296 -3.46 22.69 11.33
N GLY A 297 -4.02 21.79 12.15
CA GLY A 297 -3.26 20.85 12.95
C GLY A 297 -2.75 21.39 14.28
N LEU A 298 -3.25 22.55 14.75
CA LEU A 298 -2.88 23.09 16.07
C LEU A 298 -3.59 22.38 17.21
N SER A 299 -4.87 22.09 17.01
CA SER A 299 -5.69 21.34 17.96
C SER A 299 -6.53 20.28 17.23
N TRP A 300 -6.89 19.22 17.94
CA TRP A 300 -7.60 18.07 17.40
C TRP A 300 -8.83 17.74 18.24
N SER A 301 -9.85 17.24 17.59
CA SER A 301 -11.04 16.71 18.26
C SER A 301 -10.68 15.50 19.12
N GLN A 302 -11.61 15.10 20.00
CA GLN A 302 -11.50 13.76 20.61
C GLN A 302 -11.74 12.69 19.53
N PRO A 303 -11.11 11.51 19.65
CA PRO A 303 -11.28 10.42 18.71
C PRO A 303 -12.75 9.97 18.66
N GLN A 304 -13.23 9.76 17.43
CA GLN A 304 -14.53 9.19 17.17
C GLN A 304 -14.36 7.81 16.53
N VAL A 305 -14.88 6.77 17.19
CA VAL A 305 -14.87 5.41 16.65
C VAL A 305 -15.91 5.32 15.52
N LEU A 306 -15.45 5.04 14.32
CA LEU A 306 -16.31 4.88 13.14
C LEU A 306 -16.82 3.46 12.98
N ALA A 307 -15.99 2.47 13.27
CA ALA A 307 -16.36 1.07 13.16
C ALA A 307 -15.61 0.23 14.18
N GLN A 308 -16.28 -0.77 14.70
CA GLN A 308 -15.67 -1.95 15.29
C GLN A 308 -15.64 -3.01 14.19
N ILE A 309 -14.49 -3.62 13.95
CA ILE A 309 -14.27 -4.51 12.83
C ILE A 309 -13.84 -5.90 13.26
N GLN A 310 -14.18 -6.91 12.45
CA GLN A 310 -13.48 -8.18 12.42
C GLN A 310 -12.38 -8.02 11.38
N PRO A 311 -11.09 -8.02 11.75
CA PRO A 311 -10.04 -7.81 10.78
C PRO A 311 -9.88 -9.02 9.86
N PHE A 312 -9.62 -8.76 8.59
CA PHE A 312 -9.20 -9.76 7.62
C PHE A 312 -7.69 -9.96 7.76
N GLU A 313 -7.32 -10.57 8.82
CA GLU A 313 -5.94 -10.94 9.10
C GLU A 313 -5.98 -12.25 9.86
N SER A 314 -4.90 -12.95 9.86
CA SER A 314 -4.80 -14.29 10.44
C SER A 314 -4.89 -14.35 11.97
N THR A 315 -5.63 -13.46 12.59
CA THR A 315 -5.79 -13.42 14.06
C THR A 315 -6.74 -14.46 14.63
N GLN A 316 -7.42 -15.25 13.82
CA GLN A 316 -8.28 -16.33 14.31
C GLN A 316 -7.49 -17.54 14.87
N PHE A 317 -6.41 -17.25 15.59
CA PHE A 317 -5.53 -18.30 16.05
C PHE A 317 -5.66 -18.54 17.51
N SER A 318 -6.41 -19.44 17.79
CA SER A 318 -6.24 -20.40 18.89
C SER A 318 -5.28 -21.54 18.52
N GLY A 319 -4.45 -21.34 17.52
CA GLY A 319 -3.58 -22.41 17.05
C GLY A 319 -2.23 -22.34 17.74
N ASN A 320 -1.62 -23.45 17.98
CA ASN A 320 -0.20 -23.62 18.22
C ASN A 320 0.63 -23.14 17.01
N GLY A 321 0.25 -21.99 16.44
CA GLY A 321 0.79 -21.44 15.21
C GLY A 321 2.27 -21.25 15.34
N SER A 322 2.98 -22.12 14.69
CA SER A 322 4.41 -21.97 14.43
C SER A 322 4.67 -21.08 13.24
N ASP A 323 3.64 -20.80 12.44
CA ASP A 323 3.76 -20.07 11.18
C ASP A 323 3.34 -18.62 11.39
N THR A 324 4.24 -17.70 11.06
CA THR A 324 3.99 -16.26 11.07
C THR A 324 3.68 -15.79 9.67
N CYS A 325 2.70 -14.91 9.53
CA CYS A 325 2.38 -14.24 8.29
C CYS A 325 3.09 -12.90 8.21
N GLY A 326 3.83 -12.68 7.15
CA GLY A 326 4.60 -11.46 6.98
C GLY A 326 5.58 -11.20 8.13
N ASP A 327 5.82 -9.93 8.45
CA ASP A 327 6.73 -9.49 9.51
C ASP A 327 6.05 -9.25 10.87
N GLY A 328 4.78 -9.57 10.97
CA GLY A 328 3.99 -9.26 12.17
C GLY A 328 3.98 -10.37 13.21
N ALA A 329 3.31 -10.07 14.32
CA ALA A 329 2.94 -11.05 15.35
C ALA A 329 1.75 -11.95 14.94
N SER A 330 1.22 -11.75 13.76
CA SER A 330 0.09 -12.51 13.21
C SER A 330 0.53 -13.92 12.84
N THR A 331 -0.37 -14.87 12.97
CA THR A 331 -0.13 -16.27 12.61
C THR A 331 -1.03 -16.66 11.43
N CYS A 332 -0.53 -17.50 10.53
CA CYS A 332 -1.30 -17.99 9.39
C CYS A 332 -2.24 -19.13 9.75
N PRO A 333 -3.34 -19.33 9.02
CA PRO A 333 -4.08 -20.58 9.04
C PRO A 333 -3.15 -21.74 8.72
N THR A 334 -3.20 -22.80 9.53
CA THR A 334 -2.38 -23.98 9.29
C THR A 334 -2.65 -24.54 7.89
N GLY A 335 -1.61 -24.70 7.11
CA GLY A 335 -1.68 -25.28 5.76
C GLY A 335 -1.93 -24.28 4.63
N PHE A 336 -2.01 -22.98 4.93
CA PHE A 336 -2.15 -21.95 3.90
C PHE A 336 -0.98 -20.96 3.94
N THR A 337 -0.64 -20.42 2.78
CA THR A 337 0.20 -19.25 2.67
C THR A 337 -0.68 -18.00 2.82
N PHE A 338 -0.27 -17.07 3.66
CA PHE A 338 -1.07 -15.91 3.99
C PHE A 338 -0.21 -14.65 4.05
N GLU A 339 -0.49 -13.70 3.20
CA GLU A 339 0.11 -12.36 3.24
C GLU A 339 -0.33 -11.62 4.50
N ARG A 340 0.44 -10.63 4.92
CA ARG A 340 0.07 -9.72 6.01
C ARG A 340 -1.08 -8.81 5.59
N PHE A 341 -2.31 -9.28 5.76
CA PHE A 341 -3.50 -8.47 5.52
C PHE A 341 -3.82 -7.67 6.78
N SER A 342 -3.51 -6.40 6.75
CA SER A 342 -3.94 -5.49 7.80
C SER A 342 -5.18 -4.76 7.33
N SER A 343 -6.30 -4.87 8.08
CA SER A 343 -7.52 -4.13 7.76
C SER A 343 -7.32 -2.66 8.10
N LEU A 344 -6.76 -1.89 7.18
CA LEU A 344 -6.41 -0.49 7.35
C LEU A 344 -7.54 0.43 6.89
N SER A 345 -7.50 1.68 7.33
CA SER A 345 -8.42 2.72 6.89
C SER A 345 -7.72 3.79 6.08
N ALA A 346 -8.43 4.36 5.11
CA ALA A 346 -8.02 5.55 4.39
C ALA A 346 -9.15 6.58 4.40
N VAL A 347 -8.79 7.88 4.26
CA VAL A 347 -9.73 9.00 4.33
C VAL A 347 -9.55 9.96 3.17
N THR A 348 -10.66 10.48 2.65
CA THR A 348 -10.68 11.62 1.73
C THR A 348 -11.82 12.56 2.08
N ALA A 349 -11.74 13.81 1.59
CA ALA A 349 -12.81 14.77 1.78
C ALA A 349 -13.00 15.62 0.53
N ASP A 350 -14.25 15.83 0.14
CA ASP A 350 -14.64 16.64 -1.03
C ASP A 350 -15.87 17.52 -0.74
N SER A 351 -16.51 18.03 -1.78
CA SER A 351 -17.71 18.84 -1.65
C SER A 351 -18.94 18.10 -1.12
N HIS A 352 -18.93 16.77 -1.08
CA HIS A 352 -19.99 15.95 -0.52
C HIS A 352 -19.75 15.61 0.96
N GLY A 353 -18.55 15.90 1.48
CA GLY A 353 -18.15 15.66 2.86
C GLY A 353 -16.91 14.80 2.99
N VAL A 354 -16.88 13.96 4.01
CA VAL A 354 -15.75 13.11 4.38
C VAL A 354 -16.10 11.64 4.15
N HIS A 355 -15.18 10.91 3.58
CA HIS A 355 -15.35 9.51 3.20
C HIS A 355 -14.20 8.69 3.79
N VAL A 356 -14.52 7.74 4.63
CA VAL A 356 -13.55 6.80 5.23
C VAL A 356 -13.84 5.40 4.71
N VAL A 357 -12.81 4.76 4.18
CA VAL A 357 -12.88 3.37 3.71
C VAL A 357 -12.01 2.46 4.57
N TRP A 358 -12.37 1.19 4.65
CA TRP A 358 -11.58 0.13 5.28
C TRP A 358 -12.03 -1.22 4.75
N ASN A 359 -11.22 -2.26 4.92
CA ASN A 359 -11.71 -3.62 4.73
C ASN A 359 -11.92 -4.33 6.06
N ALA A 360 -12.87 -5.25 6.07
CA ALA A 360 -13.17 -6.09 7.23
C ALA A 360 -13.74 -7.43 6.79
N GLU A 361 -13.58 -8.44 7.63
CA GLU A 361 -14.10 -9.78 7.43
C GLU A 361 -15.58 -9.84 7.79
N LEU A 362 -16.36 -10.49 6.96
CA LEU A 362 -17.73 -10.88 7.23
C LEU A 362 -17.77 -12.20 8.03
N SER A 363 -18.93 -12.51 8.62
CA SER A 363 -19.13 -13.73 9.40
C SER A 363 -18.87 -15.05 8.66
N ASN A 364 -18.80 -15.02 7.34
CA ASN A 364 -18.49 -16.19 6.51
C ASN A 364 -16.99 -16.29 6.14
N GLY A 365 -16.13 -15.39 6.64
CA GLY A 365 -14.69 -15.35 6.34
C GLY A 365 -14.31 -14.49 5.13
N GLN A 366 -15.29 -13.95 4.39
CA GLN A 366 -15.03 -13.09 3.24
C GLN A 366 -14.64 -11.68 3.68
N SER A 367 -13.56 -11.12 3.14
CA SER A 367 -13.22 -9.72 3.30
C SER A 367 -13.97 -8.85 2.29
N LYS A 368 -14.49 -7.70 2.76
CA LYS A 368 -15.14 -6.67 1.95
C LYS A 368 -14.59 -5.28 2.28
N VAL A 369 -14.62 -4.40 1.28
CA VAL A 369 -14.36 -2.98 1.47
C VAL A 369 -15.64 -2.26 1.88
N PHE A 370 -15.56 -1.54 2.98
CA PHE A 370 -16.63 -0.71 3.53
C PHE A 370 -16.30 0.76 3.32
N VAL A 371 -17.35 1.57 3.27
CA VAL A 371 -17.27 3.03 3.31
C VAL A 371 -18.22 3.57 4.36
N ARG A 372 -17.81 4.61 5.04
CA ARG A 372 -18.65 5.43 5.89
C ARG A 372 -18.50 6.90 5.51
N ASN A 373 -19.63 7.55 5.26
CA ASN A 373 -19.68 8.91 4.77
C ASN A 373 -20.20 9.85 5.85
N SER A 374 -19.71 11.09 5.87
CA SER A 374 -20.19 12.15 6.72
C SER A 374 -20.29 13.45 5.94
N PRO A 375 -21.43 14.17 5.96
CA PRO A 375 -21.54 15.44 5.27
C PRO A 375 -20.77 16.58 5.95
N ASP A 376 -20.35 16.42 7.20
CA ASP A 376 -19.77 17.48 8.04
C ASP A 376 -18.55 17.03 8.87
N GLY A 377 -18.10 15.79 8.71
CA GLY A 377 -17.01 15.19 9.48
C GLY A 377 -17.32 14.95 10.96
N VAL A 378 -18.58 15.07 11.36
CA VAL A 378 -19.07 14.88 12.75
C VAL A 378 -20.18 13.85 12.81
N ASN A 379 -21.17 14.00 11.94
CA ASN A 379 -22.35 13.15 11.88
C ASN A 379 -22.15 12.10 10.77
N TRP A 380 -21.98 10.85 11.16
CA TRP A 380 -21.63 9.76 10.25
C TRP A 380 -22.84 8.92 9.89
N LEU A 381 -23.06 8.71 8.60
CA LEU A 381 -24.06 7.80 8.07
C LEU A 381 -23.69 6.34 8.38
N PRO A 382 -24.62 5.39 8.31
CA PRO A 382 -24.29 3.97 8.43
C PRO A 382 -23.23 3.53 7.42
N ALA A 383 -22.37 2.60 7.83
CA ALA A 383 -21.39 2.00 6.92
C ALA A 383 -22.11 1.12 5.87
N THR A 384 -21.61 1.15 4.65
CA THR A 384 -22.07 0.31 3.52
C THR A 384 -20.88 -0.34 2.83
N THR A 385 -21.09 -1.46 2.13
CA THR A 385 -20.06 -2.04 1.26
C THR A 385 -19.99 -1.29 -0.05
N ILE A 386 -18.77 -1.16 -0.60
CA ILE A 386 -18.57 -0.50 -1.90
C ILE A 386 -19.09 -1.39 -3.03
N ASP A 387 -18.80 -2.70 -2.96
CA ASP A 387 -19.23 -3.64 -3.98
C ASP A 387 -20.40 -4.50 -3.53
N THR A 388 -21.09 -5.06 -4.53
CA THR A 388 -22.20 -6.01 -4.38
C THR A 388 -21.83 -7.40 -4.89
N VAL A 389 -20.60 -7.63 -5.31
CA VAL A 389 -20.16 -8.91 -5.86
C VAL A 389 -20.07 -9.94 -4.73
N ALA A 390 -20.78 -11.07 -4.90
CA ALA A 390 -20.88 -12.10 -3.87
C ALA A 390 -19.58 -12.93 -3.71
N ARG A 391 -18.62 -12.80 -4.63
CA ARG A 391 -17.39 -13.59 -4.70
C ARG A 391 -16.17 -12.68 -4.54
N GLY A 392 -15.07 -13.20 -3.97
CA GLY A 392 -13.79 -12.54 -3.83
C GLY A 392 -13.57 -11.92 -2.45
N HIS A 393 -12.32 -11.93 -2.00
CA HIS A 393 -11.85 -11.10 -0.90
C HIS A 393 -11.42 -9.75 -1.46
N GLN A 394 -11.75 -8.69 -0.76
CA GLN A 394 -11.35 -7.33 -1.06
C GLN A 394 -10.54 -6.79 0.09
N PHE A 395 -9.36 -6.22 -0.18
CA PHE A 395 -8.43 -5.79 0.83
C PHE A 395 -7.55 -4.64 0.34
N TRP A 396 -6.86 -4.00 1.26
CA TRP A 396 -6.00 -2.82 1.06
C TRP A 396 -6.70 -1.69 0.31
N PRO A 397 -7.84 -1.21 0.79
CA PRO A 397 -8.47 -0.06 0.16
C PRO A 397 -7.69 1.21 0.45
N ASP A 398 -7.59 2.06 -0.58
CA ASP A 398 -7.20 3.46 -0.45
C ASP A 398 -8.19 4.35 -1.18
N VAL A 399 -8.32 5.63 -0.79
CA VAL A 399 -9.34 6.53 -1.29
C VAL A 399 -8.83 7.94 -1.54
N ALA A 400 -9.16 8.49 -2.69
CA ALA A 400 -8.96 9.90 -3.00
C ALA A 400 -10.21 10.48 -3.68
N SER A 401 -10.38 11.79 -3.61
CA SER A 401 -11.50 12.47 -4.27
C SER A 401 -11.06 13.74 -4.98
N ALA A 402 -11.60 13.96 -6.15
CA ALA A 402 -11.46 15.19 -6.91
C ALA A 402 -12.71 15.43 -7.76
N ASP A 403 -13.05 16.70 -8.03
CA ASP A 403 -14.19 17.09 -8.86
C ASP A 403 -15.54 16.49 -8.40
N GLY A 404 -15.69 16.21 -7.10
CA GLY A 404 -16.88 15.58 -6.54
C GLY A 404 -16.99 14.09 -6.89
N VAL A 405 -15.92 13.46 -7.39
CA VAL A 405 -15.84 12.02 -7.64
C VAL A 405 -14.91 11.37 -6.61
N ILE A 406 -15.45 10.45 -5.84
CA ILE A 406 -14.70 9.59 -4.94
C ILE A 406 -14.17 8.42 -5.75
N THR A 407 -12.89 8.12 -5.61
CA THR A 407 -12.21 6.98 -6.23
C THR A 407 -11.58 6.12 -5.14
N VAL A 408 -11.94 4.85 -5.09
CA VAL A 408 -11.38 3.85 -4.18
C VAL A 408 -10.64 2.81 -5.00
N VAL A 409 -9.38 2.57 -4.68
CA VAL A 409 -8.61 1.44 -5.20
C VAL A 409 -8.59 0.32 -4.17
N PHE A 410 -8.62 -0.93 -4.60
CA PHE A 410 -8.49 -2.11 -3.73
C PHE A 410 -8.04 -3.33 -4.52
N MET A 411 -7.40 -4.28 -3.82
CA MET A 411 -7.13 -5.61 -4.38
C MET A 411 -8.36 -6.50 -4.22
N ASP A 412 -8.60 -7.36 -5.21
CA ASP A 412 -9.78 -8.23 -5.25
C ASP A 412 -9.45 -9.61 -5.82
N SER A 413 -9.88 -10.66 -5.14
CA SER A 413 -9.70 -12.04 -5.57
C SER A 413 -10.94 -12.66 -6.22
N ARG A 414 -11.87 -11.85 -6.75
CA ARG A 414 -13.11 -12.33 -7.40
C ARG A 414 -12.86 -13.26 -8.60
N ASN A 415 -11.71 -13.12 -9.25
CA ASN A 415 -11.28 -13.91 -10.39
C ASN A 415 -10.46 -15.15 -10.02
N ASP A 416 -10.11 -15.34 -8.74
CA ASP A 416 -9.40 -16.53 -8.27
C ASP A 416 -10.26 -17.79 -8.50
N ALA A 417 -9.77 -18.71 -9.32
CA ALA A 417 -10.49 -19.95 -9.60
C ALA A 417 -10.69 -20.83 -8.34
N ALA A 418 -9.76 -20.72 -7.38
CA ALA A 418 -9.76 -21.45 -6.13
C ALA A 418 -10.52 -20.75 -5.00
N TYR A 419 -11.06 -19.56 -5.22
CA TYR A 419 -11.72 -18.77 -4.20
C TYR A 419 -12.75 -19.56 -3.38
N ALA A 420 -12.61 -19.49 -2.07
CA ALA A 420 -13.66 -19.77 -1.10
C ALA A 420 -13.57 -18.75 0.06
N PRO A 421 -14.67 -18.43 0.75
CA PRO A 421 -14.68 -17.39 1.78
C PRO A 421 -13.70 -17.60 2.94
N ASN A 422 -13.33 -18.86 3.21
CA ASN A 422 -12.42 -19.26 4.28
C ASN A 422 -11.04 -19.71 3.78
N ILE A 423 -10.73 -19.47 2.50
CA ILE A 423 -9.41 -19.76 1.92
C ILE A 423 -8.75 -18.41 1.61
N PRO A 424 -7.53 -18.15 2.12
CA PRO A 424 -6.80 -16.93 1.82
C PRO A 424 -6.58 -16.75 0.31
N PRO A 425 -6.57 -15.51 -0.21
CA PRO A 425 -6.31 -15.25 -1.62
C PRO A 425 -5.04 -15.94 -2.11
N GLY A 426 -5.09 -16.50 -3.30
CA GLY A 426 -3.93 -17.14 -3.93
C GLY A 426 -3.62 -18.55 -3.45
N ASN A 427 -4.48 -19.15 -2.61
CA ASN A 427 -4.35 -20.55 -2.17
C ASN A 427 -5.44 -21.43 -2.77
N THR A 428 -5.11 -22.69 -3.00
CA THR A 428 -6.08 -23.77 -3.26
C THR A 428 -6.54 -24.40 -1.94
N ALA A 429 -7.61 -25.19 -1.98
CA ALA A 429 -8.16 -25.84 -0.78
C ALA A 429 -7.19 -26.83 -0.11
N ASP A 430 -6.19 -27.32 -0.83
CA ASP A 430 -5.15 -28.21 -0.32
C ASP A 430 -3.86 -27.45 0.09
N GLY A 431 -3.92 -26.12 0.18
CA GLY A 431 -2.84 -25.28 0.70
C GLY A 431 -1.73 -24.97 -0.30
N ARG A 432 -1.93 -25.23 -1.58
CA ARG A 432 -0.98 -24.86 -2.63
C ARG A 432 -1.24 -23.45 -3.12
N ASN A 433 -0.27 -22.88 -3.83
CA ASN A 433 -0.49 -21.64 -4.56
C ASN A 433 -1.44 -21.88 -5.74
N SER A 434 -2.45 -21.01 -5.88
CA SER A 434 -3.29 -20.97 -7.07
C SER A 434 -2.61 -20.24 -8.22
N GLY A 435 -3.23 -20.23 -9.39
CA GLY A 435 -2.83 -19.36 -10.51
C GLY A 435 -2.99 -17.88 -10.19
N GLY A 436 -3.17 -17.04 -11.20
CA GLY A 436 -3.50 -15.62 -11.00
C GLY A 436 -4.77 -15.48 -10.18
N ALA A 437 -4.65 -14.87 -9.00
CA ALA A 437 -5.67 -14.87 -7.97
C ALA A 437 -6.20 -13.49 -7.62
N VAL A 438 -5.39 -12.45 -7.78
CA VAL A 438 -5.73 -11.08 -7.38
C VAL A 438 -5.56 -10.10 -8.51
N ASP A 439 -6.42 -9.11 -8.50
CA ASP A 439 -6.47 -8.00 -9.44
C ASP A 439 -6.65 -6.68 -8.71
N ALA A 440 -6.11 -5.60 -9.27
CA ALA A 440 -6.42 -4.26 -8.83
C ALA A 440 -7.75 -3.79 -9.45
N PHE A 441 -8.64 -3.28 -8.60
CA PHE A 441 -9.92 -2.69 -8.98
C PHE A 441 -10.01 -1.26 -8.50
N VAL A 442 -10.78 -0.48 -9.22
CA VAL A 442 -11.18 0.88 -8.84
C VAL A 442 -12.70 0.96 -8.80
N ALA A 443 -13.24 1.51 -7.72
CA ALA A 443 -14.64 1.87 -7.59
C ALA A 443 -14.77 3.40 -7.57
N ARG A 444 -15.67 3.97 -8.39
CA ARG A 444 -15.87 5.42 -8.49
C ARG A 444 -17.32 5.79 -8.18
N SER A 445 -17.50 6.85 -7.39
CA SER A 445 -18.80 7.41 -7.04
C SER A 445 -18.82 8.93 -7.28
N GLY A 446 -19.75 9.41 -8.07
CA GLY A 446 -20.02 10.84 -8.30
C GLY A 446 -21.21 11.36 -7.49
N ASN A 447 -21.69 10.62 -6.49
CA ASN A 447 -22.88 10.96 -5.71
C ASN A 447 -22.68 10.79 -4.19
N GLY A 448 -21.45 11.10 -3.72
CA GLY A 448 -21.12 11.08 -2.30
C GLY A 448 -21.09 9.66 -1.70
N GLY A 449 -20.70 8.64 -2.48
CA GLY A 449 -20.60 7.27 -2.01
C GLY A 449 -21.93 6.51 -1.91
N THR A 450 -23.00 7.02 -2.55
CA THR A 450 -24.31 6.36 -2.54
C THR A 450 -24.38 5.19 -3.51
N SER A 451 -23.68 5.27 -4.63
CA SER A 451 -23.54 4.17 -5.58
C SER A 451 -22.16 4.19 -6.24
N TRP A 452 -21.72 3.04 -6.72
CA TRP A 452 -20.37 2.81 -7.20
C TRP A 452 -20.35 2.15 -8.57
N ASN A 453 -19.39 2.56 -9.40
CA ASN A 453 -19.04 1.86 -10.63
C ASN A 453 -17.64 1.27 -10.48
N GLU A 454 -17.53 -0.04 -10.65
CA GLU A 454 -16.28 -0.76 -10.51
C GLU A 454 -15.64 -1.06 -11.85
N THR A 455 -14.32 -0.97 -11.91
CA THR A 455 -13.52 -1.30 -13.09
C THR A 455 -12.26 -2.03 -12.64
N ARG A 456 -11.95 -3.16 -13.27
CA ARG A 456 -10.66 -3.80 -13.16
C ARG A 456 -9.62 -2.94 -13.89
N VAL A 457 -8.51 -2.60 -13.22
CA VAL A 457 -7.43 -1.78 -13.78
C VAL A 457 -6.17 -2.58 -14.07
N SER A 458 -5.94 -3.72 -13.41
CA SER A 458 -4.89 -4.66 -13.78
C SER A 458 -5.24 -5.43 -15.04
N ASN A 459 -4.33 -5.49 -16.01
CA ASN A 459 -4.53 -6.27 -17.25
C ASN A 459 -4.29 -7.77 -17.04
N VAL A 460 -3.49 -8.12 -16.04
CA VAL A 460 -3.10 -9.49 -15.71
C VAL A 460 -3.42 -9.74 -14.25
N SER A 461 -3.98 -10.90 -13.93
CA SER A 461 -4.13 -11.35 -12.55
C SER A 461 -2.79 -11.84 -12.03
N SER A 462 -2.46 -11.46 -10.82
CA SER A 462 -1.23 -11.83 -10.14
C SER A 462 -1.53 -12.69 -8.90
N ASN A 463 -0.50 -13.17 -8.22
CA ASN A 463 -0.66 -13.91 -6.98
C ASN A 463 0.38 -13.46 -5.97
N LEU A 464 -0.08 -12.94 -4.84
CA LEU A 464 0.77 -12.42 -3.77
C LEU A 464 1.59 -13.50 -3.06
N ASN A 465 1.27 -14.78 -3.26
CA ASN A 465 1.96 -15.90 -2.64
C ASN A 465 3.12 -16.48 -3.47
N TRP A 466 3.33 -15.97 -4.69
CA TRP A 466 4.37 -16.51 -5.57
C TRP A 466 5.78 -16.14 -5.16
N GLU A 467 5.96 -15.10 -4.37
CA GLU A 467 7.28 -14.63 -3.97
C GLU A 467 7.39 -14.43 -2.46
N THR A 468 8.42 -15.00 -1.85
CA THR A 468 8.85 -14.64 -0.51
C THR A 468 10.13 -13.84 -0.59
N HIS A 469 10.19 -12.76 0.19
CA HIS A 469 11.22 -11.77 0.12
C HIS A 469 12.31 -11.98 1.19
N GLY A 470 13.58 -11.94 0.77
CA GLY A 470 14.72 -12.07 1.67
C GLY A 470 14.79 -13.42 2.39
N ALA A 471 15.01 -13.42 3.68
CA ALA A 471 15.01 -14.61 4.52
C ALA A 471 13.63 -14.97 5.08
N ARG A 472 12.57 -14.36 4.58
CA ARG A 472 11.20 -14.62 5.00
C ARG A 472 10.74 -15.98 4.50
N THR A 473 9.91 -16.63 5.30
CA THR A 473 9.26 -17.90 4.94
C THR A 473 7.84 -17.71 4.42
N VAL A 474 7.41 -16.47 4.31
CA VAL A 474 6.07 -16.06 3.88
C VAL A 474 6.16 -14.94 2.86
N PRO A 475 5.19 -14.80 1.95
CA PRO A 475 5.18 -13.74 0.95
C PRO A 475 5.04 -12.36 1.59
N PHE A 476 5.47 -11.32 0.85
CA PHE A 476 5.34 -9.95 1.28
C PHE A 476 5.16 -9.01 0.08
N TRP A 477 3.94 -8.48 -0.08
CA TRP A 477 3.59 -7.43 -1.03
C TRP A 477 3.53 -6.05 -0.40
N GLY A 478 3.72 -5.97 0.92
CA GLY A 478 3.53 -4.77 1.70
C GLY A 478 2.20 -4.73 2.45
N ASP A 479 1.82 -3.54 2.92
CA ASP A 479 0.62 -3.33 3.73
C ASP A 479 -0.48 -2.59 2.99
N TYR A 480 -0.17 -1.92 1.86
CA TYR A 480 -1.06 -0.97 1.22
C TYR A 480 -0.80 -0.81 -0.29
N ILE A 481 -1.77 -0.21 -0.96
CA ILE A 481 -1.73 0.31 -2.33
C ILE A 481 -2.30 1.73 -2.29
N TYR A 482 -2.10 2.53 -3.35
CA TYR A 482 -2.45 3.95 -3.29
C TYR A 482 -3.24 4.44 -4.48
N VAL A 483 -4.09 5.46 -4.23
CA VAL A 483 -4.73 6.30 -5.25
C VAL A 483 -4.47 7.77 -4.97
N SER A 484 -4.19 8.52 -6.03
CA SER A 484 -4.13 9.98 -6.00
C SER A 484 -5.10 10.55 -7.00
N ALA A 485 -5.90 11.52 -6.57
CA ALA A 485 -6.88 12.22 -7.41
C ALA A 485 -6.73 13.74 -7.26
N VAL A 486 -6.62 14.42 -8.39
CA VAL A 486 -6.65 15.88 -8.51
C VAL A 486 -7.56 16.26 -9.66
N HIS A 487 -7.90 17.55 -9.80
CA HIS A 487 -8.69 18.02 -10.94
C HIS A 487 -8.07 17.54 -12.27
N GLY A 488 -8.81 16.72 -13.03
CA GLY A 488 -8.39 16.22 -14.34
C GLY A 488 -7.37 15.07 -14.33
N GLY A 489 -6.97 14.52 -13.18
CA GLY A 489 -6.02 13.43 -13.11
C GLY A 489 -6.28 12.47 -11.93
N VAL A 490 -6.34 11.17 -12.22
CA VAL A 490 -6.42 10.12 -11.20
C VAL A 490 -5.48 9.00 -11.58
N ASN A 491 -4.58 8.64 -10.67
CA ASN A 491 -3.66 7.51 -10.85
C ASN A 491 -3.70 6.59 -9.64
N VAL A 492 -3.54 5.31 -9.89
CA VAL A 492 -3.46 4.24 -8.88
C VAL A 492 -2.17 3.47 -9.06
N THR A 493 -1.63 2.91 -7.96
CA THR A 493 -0.46 2.04 -7.97
C THR A 493 -0.66 0.84 -7.06
N TRP A 494 -0.11 -0.31 -7.45
CA TRP A 494 -0.16 -1.55 -6.67
C TRP A 494 1.12 -2.37 -6.87
N THR A 495 1.37 -3.27 -5.93
CA THR A 495 2.41 -4.31 -6.04
C THR A 495 1.90 -5.45 -6.91
N ASP A 496 2.76 -6.00 -7.76
CA ASP A 496 2.41 -7.05 -8.71
C ASP A 496 3.55 -8.04 -8.91
N SER A 497 3.25 -9.31 -8.91
CA SER A 497 4.23 -10.41 -9.10
C SER A 497 4.13 -11.06 -10.47
N ARG A 498 3.47 -10.44 -11.47
CA ARG A 498 3.29 -11.02 -12.82
C ARG A 498 4.60 -11.25 -13.60
N ASP A 499 5.66 -10.56 -13.23
CA ASP A 499 6.97 -10.64 -13.90
C ASP A 499 7.89 -11.71 -13.30
N LEU A 500 7.43 -12.42 -12.27
CA LEU A 500 8.20 -13.49 -11.64
C LEU A 500 8.55 -14.59 -12.64
N VAL A 501 9.76 -15.11 -12.51
CA VAL A 501 10.20 -16.28 -13.28
C VAL A 501 9.84 -17.54 -12.49
N PRO A 502 9.03 -18.45 -13.06
CA PRO A 502 8.67 -19.69 -12.40
C PRO A 502 9.89 -20.51 -11.95
N GLY A 503 9.82 -21.09 -10.78
CA GLY A 503 10.88 -21.90 -10.18
C GLY A 503 10.32 -22.88 -9.15
N VAL A 504 11.13 -23.33 -8.24
CA VAL A 504 10.73 -24.22 -7.16
C VAL A 504 10.52 -23.40 -5.90
N ASP A 505 9.33 -23.46 -5.32
CA ASP A 505 9.05 -22.88 -4.02
C ASP A 505 9.68 -23.72 -2.92
N PRO A 506 10.67 -23.22 -2.17
CA PRO A 506 11.26 -23.96 -1.06
C PRO A 506 10.30 -24.21 0.11
N ARG A 507 9.15 -23.55 0.16
CA ARG A 507 8.06 -23.81 1.11
C ARG A 507 7.35 -25.11 0.78
N ASP A 508 7.23 -25.46 -0.50
CA ASP A 508 6.72 -26.74 -1.00
C ASP A 508 7.63 -27.32 -2.09
N PRO A 509 8.77 -27.92 -1.69
CA PRO A 509 9.76 -28.44 -2.65
C PRO A 509 9.22 -29.59 -3.51
N ASN A 510 8.05 -30.13 -3.21
CA ASN A 510 7.41 -31.18 -3.98
C ASN A 510 6.29 -30.64 -4.90
N ALA A 511 5.94 -29.39 -4.80
CA ALA A 511 4.94 -28.79 -5.67
C ALA A 511 5.47 -28.71 -7.10
N THR A 512 4.63 -29.06 -8.05
CA THR A 512 4.92 -29.03 -9.48
C THR A 512 3.77 -28.39 -10.25
N ASP A 513 3.07 -27.46 -9.62
CA ASP A 513 1.92 -26.81 -10.21
C ASP A 513 2.27 -25.72 -11.24
N GLY A 514 3.56 -25.37 -11.33
CA GLY A 514 4.07 -24.37 -12.30
C GLY A 514 3.96 -22.93 -11.81
N PHE A 515 3.53 -22.71 -10.57
CA PHE A 515 3.40 -21.39 -9.95
C PHE A 515 4.43 -21.11 -8.87
N ASP A 516 5.24 -22.11 -8.52
CA ASP A 516 6.32 -21.91 -7.57
C ASP A 516 7.42 -21.06 -8.16
N VAL A 517 7.99 -20.19 -7.33
CA VAL A 517 9.11 -19.35 -7.70
C VAL A 517 10.35 -19.71 -6.88
N LEU A 518 11.51 -19.61 -7.51
CA LEU A 518 12.78 -19.81 -6.83
C LEU A 518 13.02 -18.62 -5.90
N GLN A 519 13.15 -18.93 -4.61
CA GLN A 519 13.41 -17.89 -3.62
C GLN A 519 14.89 -17.62 -3.46
N CYS A 520 15.18 -16.35 -3.26
CA CYS A 520 16.50 -15.87 -2.93
C CYS A 520 16.57 -15.52 -1.44
N ASN A 521 17.51 -16.06 -0.73
CA ASN A 521 17.79 -15.61 0.64
C ASN A 521 18.81 -14.48 0.66
N ALA A 522 18.87 -13.75 1.78
CA ALA A 522 19.77 -12.61 1.93
C ALA A 522 21.25 -12.95 1.69
N SER A 523 21.67 -14.18 1.96
CA SER A 523 23.06 -14.61 1.76
C SER A 523 23.40 -14.97 0.31
N THR A 524 22.40 -15.10 -0.56
CA THR A 524 22.56 -15.52 -1.96
C THR A 524 21.95 -14.53 -2.95
N LEU A 525 21.79 -13.27 -2.56
CA LEU A 525 21.18 -12.23 -3.39
C LEU A 525 21.74 -12.15 -4.82
N ALA A 526 23.05 -12.35 -4.99
CA ALA A 526 23.69 -12.34 -6.31
C ALA A 526 23.21 -13.47 -7.22
N SER A 527 22.74 -14.61 -6.69
CA SER A 527 22.27 -15.75 -7.48
C SER A 527 20.81 -15.61 -7.94
N CYS A 528 20.04 -14.73 -7.32
CA CYS A 528 18.63 -14.53 -7.63
C CYS A 528 18.39 -14.12 -9.08
N ASN A 529 19.23 -13.24 -9.60
CA ASN A 529 19.07 -12.69 -10.96
C ASN A 529 19.26 -13.71 -12.07
N SER A 530 19.96 -14.82 -11.80
CA SER A 530 20.27 -15.85 -12.79
C SER A 530 19.33 -17.04 -12.73
N GLN A 531 18.56 -17.19 -11.64
CA GLN A 531 17.79 -18.41 -11.37
C GLN A 531 16.28 -18.17 -11.23
N GLY A 532 15.80 -16.93 -11.45
CA GLY A 532 14.41 -16.55 -11.22
C GLY A 532 14.15 -16.04 -9.80
N GLY A 533 12.92 -15.83 -9.43
CA GLY A 533 12.52 -15.26 -8.14
C GLY A 533 12.50 -13.73 -8.16
N LEU A 534 12.38 -13.08 -7.06
CA LEU A 534 12.42 -11.65 -6.74
C LEU A 534 12.25 -10.66 -7.93
N ASP A 535 11.16 -10.71 -8.65
CA ASP A 535 10.81 -9.75 -9.71
C ASP A 535 9.41 -9.16 -9.45
N GLN A 536 9.17 -8.80 -8.21
CA GLN A 536 7.96 -8.12 -7.75
C GLN A 536 8.08 -6.64 -8.08
N ASN A 537 7.12 -6.09 -8.80
CA ASN A 537 7.18 -4.77 -9.37
C ASN A 537 6.01 -3.89 -8.94
N ILE A 538 6.17 -2.58 -9.13
CA ILE A 538 5.06 -1.64 -9.02
C ILE A 538 4.44 -1.45 -10.41
N TYR A 539 3.13 -1.60 -10.46
CA TYR A 539 2.28 -1.29 -11.59
C TYR A 539 1.36 -0.12 -11.25
N GLY A 540 0.94 0.59 -12.25
CA GLY A 540 0.02 1.71 -12.08
C GLY A 540 -0.89 1.90 -13.28
N ALA A 541 -1.97 2.61 -13.08
CA ALA A 541 -2.92 2.97 -14.14
C ALA A 541 -3.47 4.39 -13.92
N ARG A 542 -3.71 5.10 -15.03
CA ARG A 542 -4.53 6.31 -15.03
C ARG A 542 -5.99 5.89 -15.23
N VAL A 543 -6.91 6.41 -14.40
CA VAL A 543 -8.32 5.98 -14.36
C VAL A 543 -9.30 7.14 -14.49
#